data_0c3ef17176935d66cd96ee539bcec0e9
#
_entry.id   0c3ef17176935d66cd96ee539bcec0e9
#
_cell.length_a   1.000
_cell.length_b   1.000
_cell.length_c   1.000
_cell.angle_alpha   90.00
_cell.angle_beta   90.00
_cell.angle_gamma   90.00
#
_symmetry.space_group_name_H-M   'P 1'
#
loop_
_entity.id
_entity.type
_entity.pdbx_description
1 polymer ?
#
loop_
_entity_poly.entity_id
_entity_poly.type
_entity_poly.pdbx_seq_one_letter_code
_entity_poly.pdbx_strand_id
1 'polypeptide(L)'
;MGDRFDRLGVRHANVEALLRRPGIGHNNGPTFDMSWEAWVWRRASAKAWKTPKPEVAMMRLKRAERLGITYKELTAAIMDSGAHLGAAVIPLSLAARVRRGPNREIIVEPRNSVAALVAKFRGRLFMLGDIDAVPGLSEEERAEFLATLNRAFDGKVEAIGWGHDGPAIRKMLKANNLPHQEAFLVGAGMGHQVLGESAGLPLTKDIEAWFA
;
A
#
# COMPACT_ATOMS: atom_id res chain seq x y z
N MET A 1 4.67 -36.39 43.07
CA MET A 1 5.21 -35.38 42.14
C MET A 1 4.09 -34.38 41.91
N GLY A 2 4.00 -33.31 42.72
CA GLY A 2 2.92 -32.34 42.65
C GLY A 2 3.06 -31.51 41.36
N ASP A 3 1.93 -31.33 40.73
CA ASP A 3 1.81 -30.64 39.45
C ASP A 3 2.31 -29.21 39.60
N ARG A 4 3.23 -28.80 38.73
CA ARG A 4 3.90 -27.51 38.75
C ARG A 4 2.92 -26.34 38.57
N PHE A 5 1.72 -26.63 38.07
CA PHE A 5 0.64 -25.68 37.81
C PHE A 5 -0.15 -25.30 39.06
N ASP A 6 -0.22 -26.18 40.08
CA ASP A 6 -0.86 -25.86 41.34
C ASP A 6 -0.15 -24.78 42.17
N ARG A 7 1.13 -24.56 41.90
CA ARG A 7 1.91 -23.50 42.59
C ARG A 7 1.65 -22.09 42.05
N LEU A 8 1.01 -21.98 40.88
CA LEU A 8 0.73 -20.67 40.27
C LEU A 8 -0.70 -20.19 40.58
N GLY A 9 -1.51 -20.94 41.33
CA GLY A 9 -2.85 -20.51 41.66
C GLY A 9 -3.81 -20.37 40.47
N VAL A 10 -3.42 -20.86 39.30
CA VAL A 10 -4.25 -20.82 38.10
C VAL A 10 -5.25 -21.96 38.16
N ARG A 11 -6.44 -21.69 38.61
CA ARG A 11 -7.55 -22.66 38.59
C ARG A 11 -8.04 -22.83 37.14
N HIS A 12 -8.34 -24.07 36.73
CA HIS A 12 -8.86 -24.40 35.38
C HIS A 12 -10.06 -23.53 34.95
N ALA A 13 -10.92 -23.15 35.92
CA ALA A 13 -12.04 -22.24 35.68
C ALA A 13 -11.65 -20.87 35.12
N ASN A 14 -10.45 -20.36 35.45
CA ASN A 14 -9.98 -19.07 34.94
C ASN A 14 -9.46 -19.17 33.51
N VAL A 15 -8.89 -20.31 33.13
CA VAL A 15 -8.40 -20.56 31.77
C VAL A 15 -9.56 -20.61 30.77
N GLU A 16 -10.65 -21.31 31.15
CA GLU A 16 -11.85 -21.42 30.31
C GLU A 16 -12.57 -20.06 30.15
N ALA A 17 -12.61 -19.26 31.20
CA ALA A 17 -13.16 -17.91 31.15
C ALA A 17 -12.30 -16.97 30.29
N LEU A 18 -10.97 -17.16 30.28
CA LEU A 18 -10.05 -16.42 29.42
C LEU A 18 -10.17 -16.80 27.92
N LEU A 19 -10.39 -18.11 27.66
CA LEU A 19 -10.60 -18.61 26.29
C LEU A 19 -11.92 -18.11 25.66
N ARG A 20 -12.91 -17.74 26.47
CA ARG A 20 -14.19 -17.20 26.01
C ARG A 20 -14.19 -15.69 25.80
N ARG A 21 -13.13 -14.98 26.19
CA ARG A 21 -13.05 -13.54 25.96
C ARG A 21 -12.77 -13.26 24.50
N PRO A 22 -13.54 -12.35 23.85
CA PRO A 22 -13.19 -11.87 22.53
C PRO A 22 -11.81 -11.19 22.61
N GLY A 23 -10.90 -11.59 21.77
CA GLY A 23 -9.56 -11.01 21.72
C GLY A 23 -8.41 -11.95 22.06
N ILE A 24 -8.68 -13.24 22.32
CA ILE A 24 -7.63 -14.25 22.43
C ILE A 24 -7.22 -14.67 21.01
N GLY A 25 -6.38 -13.88 20.38
CA GLY A 25 -5.84 -14.15 19.06
C GLY A 25 -4.64 -13.25 18.78
N HIS A 26 -3.83 -13.65 17.84
CA HIS A 26 -2.55 -13.01 17.54
C HIS A 26 -2.64 -11.52 17.18
N ASN A 27 -3.81 -11.00 16.86
CA ASN A 27 -3.99 -9.62 16.40
C ASN A 27 -4.62 -8.68 17.43
N ASN A 28 -4.98 -9.15 18.63
CA ASN A 28 -5.72 -8.35 19.59
C ASN A 28 -4.93 -7.98 20.87
N GLY A 29 -3.63 -8.08 20.81
CA GLY A 29 -2.74 -7.72 21.92
C GLY A 29 -2.67 -8.78 23.04
N PRO A 30 -1.85 -8.55 24.03
CA PRO A 30 -1.57 -9.51 25.09
C PRO A 30 -2.80 -9.75 25.95
N THR A 31 -3.24 -11.01 26.01
CA THR A 31 -4.39 -11.46 26.78
C THR A 31 -4.09 -11.68 28.25
N PHE A 32 -2.83 -11.76 28.60
CA PHE A 32 -2.40 -12.19 29.93
C PHE A 32 -1.78 -11.10 30.78
N ASP A 33 -1.69 -9.87 30.28
CA ASP A 33 -0.79 -8.99 30.94
C ASP A 33 -1.33 -7.60 31.25
N MET A 34 -1.37 -7.35 32.55
CA MET A 34 -1.33 -6.01 33.12
C MET A 34 0.11 -5.49 33.11
N SER A 35 0.96 -5.97 32.18
CA SER A 35 2.34 -5.55 32.07
C SER A 35 2.45 -4.10 31.66
N TRP A 36 3.59 -3.49 31.98
CA TRP A 36 3.93 -2.16 31.52
C TRP A 36 3.79 -2.01 29.99
N GLU A 37 4.13 -3.04 29.23
CA GLU A 37 4.05 -3.06 27.78
C GLU A 37 2.59 -2.95 27.30
N ALA A 38 1.67 -3.70 27.88
CA ALA A 38 0.24 -3.60 27.56
C ALA A 38 -0.35 -2.25 27.96
N TRP A 39 0.11 -1.66 29.05
CA TRP A 39 -0.29 -0.31 29.45
C TRP A 39 0.25 0.74 28.47
N VAL A 40 1.54 0.66 28.10
CA VAL A 40 2.17 1.54 27.12
C VAL A 40 1.46 1.43 25.77
N TRP A 41 1.17 0.19 25.32
CA TRP A 41 0.45 -0.03 24.07
C TRP A 41 -0.97 0.55 24.10
N ARG A 42 -1.74 0.32 25.17
CA ARG A 42 -3.07 0.92 25.33
C ARG A 42 -3.02 2.45 25.36
N ARG A 43 -2.05 3.01 26.04
CA ARG A 43 -1.87 4.48 26.08
C ARG A 43 -1.44 5.05 24.74
N ALA A 44 -0.54 4.38 24.04
CA ALA A 44 -0.11 4.76 22.69
C ALA A 44 -1.28 4.65 21.68
N SER A 45 -2.01 3.55 21.75
CA SER A 45 -3.21 3.31 20.93
C SER A 45 -4.28 4.37 21.23
N ALA A 46 -4.62 4.61 22.49
CA ALA A 46 -5.59 5.64 22.87
C ALA A 46 -5.13 7.05 22.44
N LYS A 47 -3.83 7.33 22.45
CA LYS A 47 -3.27 8.59 21.94
C LYS A 47 -3.34 8.68 20.41
N ALA A 48 -3.10 7.57 19.72
CA ALA A 48 -3.19 7.50 18.26
C ALA A 48 -4.64 7.65 17.77
N TRP A 49 -5.61 7.10 18.51
CA TRP A 49 -7.04 7.24 18.24
C TRP A 49 -7.66 8.53 18.77
N LYS A 50 -6.89 9.41 19.42
CA LYS A 50 -7.41 10.74 19.78
C LYS A 50 -7.86 11.45 18.51
N THR A 51 -9.06 11.99 18.57
CA THR A 51 -9.60 12.83 17.48
C THR A 51 -8.57 13.92 17.14
N PRO A 52 -8.07 13.95 15.92
CA PRO A 52 -7.09 14.96 15.54
C PRO A 52 -7.72 16.36 15.64
N LYS A 53 -6.89 17.38 15.85
CA LYS A 53 -7.36 18.77 15.78
C LYS A 53 -8.08 19.00 14.45
N PRO A 54 -9.13 19.83 14.39
CA PRO A 54 -9.90 20.06 13.16
C PRO A 54 -9.03 20.41 11.94
N GLU A 55 -8.00 21.21 12.14
CA GLU A 55 -7.05 21.59 11.08
C GLU A 55 -6.31 20.38 10.49
N VAL A 56 -5.85 19.48 11.37
CA VAL A 56 -5.16 18.24 10.96
C VAL A 56 -6.13 17.31 10.22
N ALA A 57 -7.37 17.22 10.69
CA ALA A 57 -8.41 16.44 10.02
C ALA A 57 -8.69 16.98 8.61
N MET A 58 -8.82 18.32 8.48
CA MET A 58 -9.03 18.97 7.19
C MET A 58 -7.83 18.79 6.24
N MET A 59 -6.59 18.87 6.75
CA MET A 59 -5.40 18.60 5.95
C MET A 59 -5.37 17.15 5.43
N ARG A 60 -5.71 16.19 6.29
CA ARG A 60 -5.80 14.77 5.89
C ARG A 60 -6.91 14.53 4.88
N LEU A 61 -8.08 15.16 5.05
CA LEU A 61 -9.18 15.06 4.10
C LEU A 61 -8.77 15.55 2.71
N LYS A 62 -8.22 16.78 2.62
CA LYS A 62 -7.70 17.33 1.36
C LYS A 62 -6.62 16.45 0.73
N ARG A 63 -5.77 15.81 1.55
CA ARG A 63 -4.77 14.89 1.04
C ARG A 63 -5.40 13.61 0.49
N ALA A 64 -6.36 13.04 1.21
CA ALA A 64 -7.10 11.85 0.76
C ALA A 64 -7.80 12.11 -0.59
N GLU A 65 -8.48 13.25 -0.73
CA GLU A 65 -9.10 13.67 -1.99
C GLU A 65 -8.11 13.76 -3.15
N ARG A 66 -6.92 14.34 -2.93
CA ARG A 66 -5.86 14.44 -3.95
C ARG A 66 -5.31 13.09 -4.38
N LEU A 67 -5.31 12.12 -3.47
CA LEU A 67 -4.82 10.78 -3.71
C LEU A 67 -5.91 9.81 -4.22
N GLY A 68 -7.17 10.23 -4.23
CA GLY A 68 -8.31 9.39 -4.63
C GLY A 68 -8.61 8.26 -3.65
N ILE A 69 -8.31 8.45 -2.37
CA ILE A 69 -8.56 7.50 -1.30
C ILE A 69 -9.48 8.12 -0.25
N THR A 70 -10.11 7.30 0.57
CA THR A 70 -10.96 7.79 1.65
C THR A 70 -10.12 8.31 2.82
N TYR A 71 -10.70 9.22 3.61
CA TYR A 71 -10.08 9.69 4.87
C TYR A 71 -9.74 8.53 5.82
N LYS A 72 -10.61 7.50 5.87
CA LYS A 72 -10.43 6.32 6.70
C LYS A 72 -9.20 5.52 6.25
N GLU A 73 -9.06 5.26 4.96
CA GLU A 73 -7.91 4.55 4.38
C GLU A 73 -6.61 5.31 4.62
N LEU A 74 -6.59 6.62 4.37
CA LEU A 74 -5.41 7.45 4.65
C LEU A 74 -5.02 7.41 6.13
N THR A 75 -6.01 7.50 7.02
CA THR A 75 -5.75 7.49 8.46
C THR A 75 -5.24 6.15 8.92
N ALA A 76 -5.83 5.04 8.45
CA ALA A 76 -5.35 3.69 8.74
C ALA A 76 -3.90 3.50 8.27
N ALA A 77 -3.59 3.86 7.03
CA ALA A 77 -2.23 3.75 6.49
C ALA A 77 -1.20 4.57 7.29
N ILE A 78 -1.55 5.78 7.73
CA ILE A 78 -0.68 6.61 8.60
C ILE A 78 -0.48 5.95 9.95
N MET A 79 -1.50 5.31 10.50
CA MET A 79 -1.40 4.65 11.81
C MET A 79 -0.56 3.38 11.75
N ASP A 80 -0.68 2.62 10.68
CA ASP A 80 0.06 1.37 10.49
C ASP A 80 1.54 1.62 10.17
N SER A 81 1.82 2.59 9.30
CA SER A 81 3.18 2.84 8.79
C SER A 81 3.91 3.99 9.51
N GLY A 82 3.19 4.86 10.20
CA GLY A 82 3.73 6.12 10.72
C GLY A 82 4.09 7.15 9.63
N ALA A 83 3.92 6.82 8.36
CA ALA A 83 4.33 7.62 7.23
C ALA A 83 3.13 8.28 6.53
N HIS A 84 3.41 9.31 5.76
CA HIS A 84 2.39 10.04 5.02
C HIS A 84 2.35 9.61 3.57
N LEU A 85 1.27 8.97 3.13
CA LEU A 85 1.06 8.62 1.72
C LEU A 85 1.20 9.84 0.81
N GLY A 86 1.95 9.68 -0.26
CA GLY A 86 2.21 10.75 -1.24
C GLY A 86 2.39 10.22 -2.65
N ALA A 87 2.46 8.90 -2.82
CA ALA A 87 2.71 8.26 -4.11
C ALA A 87 1.77 7.10 -4.36
N ALA A 88 1.52 6.81 -5.63
CA ALA A 88 0.81 5.63 -6.08
C ALA A 88 1.67 4.81 -7.04
N VAL A 89 1.56 3.49 -6.95
CA VAL A 89 2.14 2.54 -7.89
C VAL A 89 0.99 1.89 -8.64
N ILE A 90 1.04 1.88 -9.97
CA ILE A 90 0.03 1.24 -10.81
C ILE A 90 0.71 0.18 -11.70
N PRO A 91 0.23 -1.07 -11.71
CA PRO A 91 0.67 -2.05 -12.70
C PRO A 91 0.38 -1.57 -14.12
N LEU A 92 1.38 -1.62 -14.99
CA LEU A 92 1.28 -1.16 -16.37
C LEU A 92 0.17 -1.90 -17.12
N SER A 93 -0.01 -3.17 -16.85
CA SER A 93 -1.08 -3.99 -17.44
C SER A 93 -2.51 -3.48 -17.16
N LEU A 94 -2.69 -2.78 -16.03
CA LEU A 94 -3.96 -2.10 -15.71
C LEU A 94 -4.06 -0.73 -16.37
N ALA A 95 -2.92 -0.01 -16.49
CA ALA A 95 -2.88 1.36 -16.94
C ALA A 95 -2.95 1.50 -18.46
N ALA A 96 -2.25 0.64 -19.19
CA ALA A 96 -2.12 0.75 -20.64
C ALA A 96 -2.00 -0.62 -21.32
N ARG A 97 -2.31 -0.65 -22.60
CA ARG A 97 -1.94 -1.72 -23.50
C ARG A 97 -0.64 -1.33 -24.19
N VAL A 98 0.35 -2.20 -24.13
CA VAL A 98 1.63 -2.01 -24.79
C VAL A 98 1.72 -2.99 -25.95
N ARG A 99 2.13 -2.51 -27.13
CA ARG A 99 2.35 -3.36 -28.30
C ARG A 99 3.53 -2.83 -29.13
N ARG A 100 4.14 -3.69 -29.92
CA ARG A 100 5.13 -3.29 -30.93
C ARG A 100 4.41 -2.98 -32.24
N GLY A 101 4.71 -1.84 -32.81
CA GLY A 101 4.26 -1.46 -34.14
C GLY A 101 5.07 -2.13 -35.27
N PRO A 102 4.67 -1.90 -36.55
CA PRO A 102 5.33 -2.49 -37.71
C PRO A 102 6.81 -2.16 -37.83
N ASN A 103 7.21 -0.97 -37.43
CA ASN A 103 8.59 -0.48 -37.45
C ASN A 103 9.36 -0.77 -36.16
N ARG A 104 8.87 -1.72 -35.35
CA ARG A 104 9.41 -2.07 -34.02
C ARG A 104 9.24 -0.98 -32.97
N GLU A 105 8.61 0.15 -33.28
CA GLU A 105 8.30 1.19 -32.30
C GLU A 105 7.39 0.63 -31.19
N ILE A 106 7.55 1.15 -29.98
CA ILE A 106 6.71 0.79 -28.86
C ILE A 106 5.51 1.74 -28.82
N ILE A 107 4.33 1.17 -28.95
CA ILE A 107 3.06 1.89 -28.88
C ILE A 107 2.45 1.64 -27.51
N VAL A 108 2.18 2.73 -26.78
CA VAL A 108 1.50 2.71 -25.49
C VAL A 108 0.12 3.32 -25.68
N GLU A 109 -0.91 2.51 -25.46
CA GLU A 109 -2.31 2.91 -25.52
C GLU A 109 -2.88 2.95 -24.09
N PRO A 110 -3.02 4.14 -23.48
CA PRO A 110 -3.63 4.25 -22.15
C PRO A 110 -5.07 3.71 -22.17
N ARG A 111 -5.46 3.07 -21.10
CA ARG A 111 -6.87 2.77 -20.87
C ARG A 111 -7.58 4.06 -20.47
N ASN A 112 -8.57 4.50 -21.22
CA ASN A 112 -9.26 5.77 -21.02
C ASN A 112 -9.77 5.95 -19.56
N SER A 113 -10.29 4.89 -18.96
CA SER A 113 -10.72 4.92 -17.55
C SER A 113 -9.58 5.27 -16.60
N VAL A 114 -8.40 4.67 -16.78
CA VAL A 114 -7.25 4.89 -15.91
C VAL A 114 -6.59 6.23 -16.20
N ALA A 115 -6.50 6.63 -17.47
CA ALA A 115 -5.98 7.95 -17.85
C ALA A 115 -6.79 9.08 -17.19
N ALA A 116 -8.12 8.96 -17.17
CA ALA A 116 -9.00 9.93 -16.50
C ALA A 116 -8.78 9.98 -14.96
N LEU A 117 -8.50 8.84 -14.33
CA LEU A 117 -8.19 8.77 -12.89
C LEU A 117 -6.81 9.37 -12.61
N VAL A 118 -5.80 9.01 -13.42
CA VAL A 118 -4.45 9.57 -13.35
C VAL A 118 -4.47 11.09 -13.54
N ALA A 119 -5.31 11.60 -14.41
CA ALA A 119 -5.48 13.04 -14.62
C ALA A 119 -5.94 13.77 -13.33
N LYS A 120 -6.75 13.14 -12.50
CA LYS A 120 -7.20 13.68 -11.20
C LYS A 120 -6.15 13.56 -10.10
N PHE A 121 -5.28 12.55 -10.19
CA PHE A 121 -4.28 12.26 -9.16
C PHE A 121 -3.28 13.41 -8.98
N ARG A 122 -2.96 13.75 -7.73
CA ARG A 122 -2.07 14.86 -7.35
C ARG A 122 -0.95 14.39 -6.40
N GLY A 123 -0.40 13.24 -6.67
CA GLY A 123 0.76 12.67 -5.98
C GLY A 123 1.83 12.26 -7.00
N ARG A 124 2.88 11.61 -6.49
CA ARG A 124 3.92 10.99 -7.32
C ARG A 124 3.39 9.68 -7.89
N LEU A 125 3.53 9.49 -9.19
CA LEU A 125 3.01 8.32 -9.88
C LEU A 125 4.15 7.46 -10.42
N PHE A 126 4.10 6.18 -10.06
CA PHE A 126 5.03 5.15 -10.50
C PHE A 126 4.26 4.05 -11.21
N MET A 127 4.90 3.42 -12.18
CA MET A 127 4.31 2.25 -12.83
C MET A 127 5.19 1.01 -12.62
N LEU A 128 4.54 -0.13 -12.51
CA LEU A 128 5.20 -1.43 -12.46
C LEU A 128 4.96 -2.16 -13.76
N GLY A 129 6.01 -2.30 -14.56
CA GLY A 129 5.98 -3.04 -15.82
C GLY A 129 6.39 -4.49 -15.62
N ASP A 130 5.68 -5.37 -16.29
CA ASP A 130 6.10 -6.75 -16.40
C ASP A 130 7.12 -6.85 -17.54
N ILE A 131 8.32 -7.35 -17.22
CA ILE A 131 9.39 -7.57 -18.18
C ILE A 131 8.96 -8.55 -19.28
N ASP A 132 8.13 -9.52 -18.91
CA ASP A 132 7.66 -10.56 -19.84
C ASP A 132 6.56 -10.05 -20.78
N ALA A 133 5.84 -8.99 -20.38
CA ALA A 133 4.81 -8.37 -21.21
C ALA A 133 5.39 -7.53 -22.39
N VAL A 134 6.65 -7.12 -22.26
CA VAL A 134 7.38 -6.41 -23.33
C VAL A 134 8.78 -7.02 -23.49
N PRO A 135 8.87 -8.25 -24.01
CA PRO A 135 10.13 -8.98 -24.08
C PRO A 135 11.16 -8.27 -24.95
N GLY A 136 12.42 -8.29 -24.50
CA GLY A 136 13.56 -7.86 -25.28
C GLY A 136 13.79 -6.35 -25.35
N LEU A 137 13.35 -5.57 -24.34
CA LEU A 137 13.73 -4.17 -24.23
C LEU A 137 15.19 -4.02 -23.80
N SER A 138 16.01 -3.38 -24.62
CA SER A 138 17.32 -2.90 -24.22
C SER A 138 17.22 -1.76 -23.17
N GLU A 139 18.32 -1.41 -22.52
CA GLU A 139 18.29 -0.28 -21.56
C GLU A 139 17.93 1.06 -22.24
N GLU A 140 18.39 1.27 -23.46
CA GLU A 140 18.06 2.45 -24.26
C GLU A 140 16.56 2.49 -24.59
N GLU A 141 16.00 1.37 -25.06
CA GLU A 141 14.56 1.25 -25.33
C GLU A 141 13.72 1.43 -24.06
N ARG A 142 14.22 1.08 -22.86
CA ARG A 142 13.53 1.35 -21.60
C ARG A 142 13.43 2.83 -21.26
N ALA A 143 14.45 3.60 -21.56
CA ALA A 143 14.41 5.05 -21.37
C ALA A 143 13.42 5.70 -22.34
N GLU A 144 13.42 5.29 -23.61
CA GLU A 144 12.46 5.75 -24.62
C GLU A 144 11.03 5.32 -24.28
N PHE A 145 10.88 4.11 -23.76
CA PHE A 145 9.59 3.61 -23.26
C PHE A 145 9.03 4.49 -22.14
N LEU A 146 9.85 4.89 -21.17
CA LEU A 146 9.42 5.80 -20.10
C LEU A 146 8.97 7.16 -20.68
N ALA A 147 9.69 7.69 -21.65
CA ALA A 147 9.32 8.95 -22.30
C ALA A 147 7.99 8.84 -23.07
N THR A 148 7.75 7.70 -23.72
CA THR A 148 6.51 7.42 -24.45
C THR A 148 5.35 7.24 -23.46
N LEU A 149 5.57 6.50 -22.37
CA LEU A 149 4.61 6.31 -21.30
C LEU A 149 4.25 7.63 -20.61
N ASN A 150 5.26 8.45 -20.36
CA ASN A 150 5.06 9.75 -19.71
C ASN A 150 4.24 10.69 -20.58
N ARG A 151 4.49 10.73 -21.90
CA ARG A 151 3.65 11.46 -22.86
C ARG A 151 2.21 10.96 -22.87
N ALA A 152 2.01 9.65 -22.79
CA ALA A 152 0.68 9.03 -22.80
C ALA A 152 -0.15 9.34 -21.54
N PHE A 153 0.50 9.75 -20.45
CA PHE A 153 -0.12 10.13 -19.17
C PHE A 153 0.17 11.57 -18.74
N ASP A 154 0.25 12.50 -19.69
CA ASP A 154 0.38 13.94 -19.48
C ASP A 154 1.55 14.34 -18.55
N GLY A 155 2.68 13.67 -18.67
CA GLY A 155 3.87 13.98 -17.88
C GLY A 155 3.83 13.55 -16.43
N LYS A 156 2.89 12.71 -16.02
CA LYS A 156 2.69 12.36 -14.60
C LYS A 156 3.48 11.15 -14.11
N VAL A 157 3.99 10.31 -14.98
CA VAL A 157 4.71 9.09 -14.59
C VAL A 157 6.16 9.43 -14.30
N GLU A 158 6.59 9.31 -13.05
CA GLU A 158 7.97 9.64 -12.67
C GLU A 158 8.97 8.54 -13.04
N ALA A 159 8.59 7.30 -12.83
CA ALA A 159 9.45 6.17 -13.15
C ALA A 159 8.65 4.89 -13.37
N ILE A 160 9.30 3.93 -14.02
CA ILE A 160 8.81 2.57 -14.19
C ILE A 160 9.77 1.59 -13.51
N GLY A 161 9.21 0.69 -12.69
CA GLY A 161 9.91 -0.47 -12.18
C GLY A 161 9.64 -1.68 -13.07
N TRP A 162 10.62 -2.54 -13.22
CA TRP A 162 10.50 -3.75 -14.02
C TRP A 162 10.49 -4.97 -13.10
N GLY A 163 9.42 -5.73 -13.13
CA GLY A 163 9.19 -6.92 -12.34
C GLY A 163 7.71 -7.08 -11.99
N HIS A 164 7.39 -8.18 -11.34
CA HIS A 164 6.03 -8.57 -10.97
C HIS A 164 5.90 -8.89 -9.47
N ASP A 165 6.90 -8.47 -8.66
CA ASP A 165 6.99 -8.79 -7.25
C ASP A 165 7.19 -7.55 -6.35
N GLY A 166 7.01 -7.75 -5.05
CA GLY A 166 7.20 -6.69 -4.06
C GLY A 166 8.62 -6.12 -4.00
N PRO A 167 9.69 -6.92 -4.11
CA PRO A 167 11.06 -6.43 -4.23
C PRO A 167 11.28 -5.45 -5.37
N ALA A 168 10.69 -5.68 -6.55
CA ALA A 168 10.78 -4.78 -7.70
C ALA A 168 10.17 -3.41 -7.39
N ILE A 169 9.00 -3.39 -6.71
CA ILE A 169 8.37 -2.15 -6.26
C ILE A 169 9.30 -1.40 -5.28
N ARG A 170 9.82 -2.10 -4.25
CA ARG A 170 10.71 -1.47 -3.27
C ARG A 170 11.98 -0.92 -3.91
N LYS A 171 12.57 -1.66 -4.86
CA LYS A 171 13.76 -1.22 -5.61
C LYS A 171 13.48 0.05 -6.39
N MET A 172 12.36 0.10 -7.11
CA MET A 172 11.93 1.28 -7.87
C MET A 172 11.72 2.49 -6.96
N LEU A 173 10.96 2.34 -5.89
CA LEU A 173 10.68 3.43 -4.95
C LEU A 173 11.96 3.94 -4.30
N LYS A 174 12.84 3.03 -3.85
CA LYS A 174 14.15 3.39 -3.26
C LYS A 174 15.04 4.14 -4.25
N ALA A 175 15.07 3.74 -5.52
CA ALA A 175 15.83 4.42 -6.57
C ALA A 175 15.34 5.87 -6.81
N ASN A 176 14.09 6.15 -6.47
CA ASN A 176 13.46 7.47 -6.57
C ASN A 176 13.38 8.21 -5.23
N ASN A 177 14.18 7.82 -4.24
CA ASN A 177 14.25 8.41 -2.90
C ASN A 177 12.89 8.46 -2.19
N LEU A 178 12.07 7.42 -2.37
CA LEU A 178 10.76 7.30 -1.75
C LEU A 178 10.72 6.06 -0.86
N PRO A 179 10.46 6.22 0.45
CA PRO A 179 10.17 5.09 1.34
C PRO A 179 8.90 4.36 0.87
N HIS A 180 8.91 3.03 0.90
CA HIS A 180 7.75 2.25 0.46
C HIS A 180 6.50 2.51 1.33
N GLN A 181 6.68 2.90 2.60
CA GLN A 181 5.58 3.29 3.48
C GLN A 181 4.84 4.56 3.04
N GLU A 182 5.42 5.36 2.16
CA GLU A 182 4.80 6.58 1.62
C GLU A 182 4.05 6.34 0.31
N ALA A 183 4.04 5.11 -0.19
CA ALA A 183 3.35 4.73 -1.41
C ALA A 183 2.21 3.74 -1.14
N PHE A 184 1.22 3.72 -2.03
CA PHE A 184 0.18 2.71 -2.06
C PHE A 184 0.07 2.10 -3.45
N LEU A 185 -0.47 0.88 -3.53
CA LEU A 185 -0.73 0.20 -4.79
C LEU A 185 -2.16 0.50 -5.26
N VAL A 186 -2.33 0.85 -6.52
CA VAL A 186 -3.63 0.82 -7.20
C VAL A 186 -3.69 -0.44 -8.03
N GLY A 187 -4.57 -1.35 -7.68
CA GLY A 187 -4.60 -2.68 -8.25
C GLY A 187 -6.01 -3.15 -8.59
N ALA A 188 -6.14 -4.39 -8.98
CA ALA A 188 -7.41 -5.07 -9.20
C ALA A 188 -7.32 -6.52 -8.73
N GLY A 189 -8.25 -6.91 -7.87
CA GLY A 189 -8.35 -8.27 -7.36
C GLY A 189 -7.24 -8.71 -6.40
N MET A 190 -7.32 -9.98 -5.99
CA MET A 190 -6.50 -10.56 -4.94
C MET A 190 -4.99 -10.57 -5.27
N GLY A 191 -4.62 -10.79 -6.53
CA GLY A 191 -3.20 -10.84 -6.93
C GLY A 191 -2.46 -9.53 -6.65
N HIS A 192 -3.10 -8.39 -6.91
CA HIS A 192 -2.50 -7.10 -6.62
C HIS A 192 -2.52 -6.77 -5.12
N GLN A 193 -3.49 -7.30 -4.37
CA GLN A 193 -3.47 -7.19 -2.91
C GLN A 193 -2.25 -7.90 -2.32
N VAL A 194 -2.01 -9.16 -2.71
CA VAL A 194 -0.82 -9.93 -2.30
C VAL A 194 0.48 -9.22 -2.74
N LEU A 195 0.49 -8.62 -3.94
CA LEU A 195 1.63 -7.84 -4.43
C LEU A 195 1.91 -6.62 -3.52
N GLY A 196 0.88 -5.87 -3.14
CA GLY A 196 1.02 -4.73 -2.22
C GLY A 196 1.54 -5.14 -0.85
N GLU A 197 1.00 -6.23 -0.29
CA GLU A 197 1.44 -6.81 0.98
C GLU A 197 2.91 -7.27 0.91
N SER A 198 3.30 -7.96 -0.17
CA SER A 198 4.68 -8.43 -0.38
C SER A 198 5.66 -7.27 -0.55
N ALA A 199 5.21 -6.14 -1.06
CA ALA A 199 5.98 -4.91 -1.15
C ALA A 199 6.07 -4.15 0.18
N GLY A 200 5.27 -4.52 1.19
CA GLY A 200 5.15 -3.81 2.46
C GLY A 200 4.49 -2.44 2.31
N LEU A 201 3.60 -2.28 1.33
CA LEU A 201 2.83 -1.05 1.15
C LEU A 201 1.69 -0.98 2.16
N PRO A 202 1.43 0.16 2.78
CA PRO A 202 0.42 0.28 3.83
C PRO A 202 -1.03 0.24 3.31
N LEU A 203 -1.23 0.33 2.00
CA LEU A 203 -2.56 0.31 1.39
C LEU A 203 -2.48 -0.26 -0.04
N THR A 204 -3.43 -1.13 -0.36
CA THR A 204 -3.77 -1.49 -1.74
C THR A 204 -5.19 -1.01 -2.01
N LYS A 205 -5.34 -0.13 -2.98
CA LYS A 205 -6.63 0.44 -3.39
C LYS A 205 -7.11 -0.24 -4.66
N ASP A 206 -8.35 -0.69 -4.67
CA ASP A 206 -8.96 -1.20 -5.90
C ASP A 206 -9.15 -0.07 -6.92
N ILE A 207 -8.81 -0.35 -8.19
CA ILE A 207 -8.87 0.65 -9.26
C ILE A 207 -10.30 1.12 -9.53
N GLU A 208 -11.30 0.26 -9.34
CA GLU A 208 -12.71 0.61 -9.53
C GLU A 208 -13.21 1.55 -8.42
N ALA A 209 -12.61 1.44 -7.22
CA ALA A 209 -12.90 2.29 -6.08
C ALA A 209 -11.97 3.51 -5.97
N TRP A 210 -11.02 3.66 -6.89
CA TRP A 210 -10.09 4.80 -6.88
C TRP A 210 -10.78 6.05 -7.44
N PHE A 211 -10.83 7.10 -6.63
CA PHE A 211 -11.62 8.30 -6.88
C PHE A 211 -13.16 8.10 -6.92
N ALA A 212 -13.64 7.00 -6.29
CA ALA A 212 -15.08 6.77 -6.08
C ALA A 212 -15.62 7.58 -4.89
#